data_0bb007c205ffe6dc02228645cd26d269
#
_entry.id   0bb007c205ffe6dc02228645cd26d269
#
_cell.length_a   1.000
_cell.length_b   1.000
_cell.length_c   1.000
_cell.angle_alpha   90.00
_cell.angle_beta   90.00
_cell.angle_gamma   90.00
#
_symmetry.space_group_name_H-M   'P 1'
#
loop_
_entity.id
_entity.type
_entity.pdbx_description
1 polymer ?
#
loop_
_entity_poly.entity_id
_entity_poly.type
_entity_poly.pdbx_seq_one_letter_code
_entity_poly.pdbx_strand_id
1 'polypeptide(L)'
;VALDFETTGLNLRRDTIISFGAVPVRGGQVLMREAVYGEVAPGAPLSPESIRVHHLRPADLKGAPGLGAARFALAAMLDRRYLLAWVAEIEIGFLARIFHMPRLFVRQRTVDVARLLVAFDRAEGRTPSRHLALGAACERFGVPLESTHHALDDAVMTAELFLVLATKLSDLGYPRLAGMLRETRRNPFDA
;
A
#
# COMPACT_ATOMS: atom_id res chain seq x y z
N VAL A 1 7.68 -4.48 -3.82
CA VAL A 1 7.33 -3.11 -4.18
C VAL A 1 6.26 -2.59 -3.23
N ALA A 2 6.45 -1.43 -2.63
CA ALA A 2 5.38 -0.74 -1.94
C ALA A 2 4.54 0.04 -2.95
N LEU A 3 3.23 0.06 -2.75
CA LEU A 3 2.24 0.68 -3.63
C LEU A 3 1.14 1.29 -2.79
N ASP A 4 0.73 2.47 -3.20
CA ASP A 4 -0.46 3.14 -2.68
C ASP A 4 -1.28 3.76 -3.83
N PHE A 5 -2.59 3.91 -3.62
CA PHE A 5 -3.54 4.49 -4.57
C PHE A 5 -4.33 5.62 -3.95
N GLU A 6 -4.42 6.76 -4.68
CA GLU A 6 -5.52 7.67 -4.47
C GLU A 6 -6.70 7.31 -5.39
N THR A 7 -7.92 7.45 -4.87
CA THR A 7 -9.11 6.93 -5.54
C THR A 7 -10.27 7.92 -5.46
N THR A 8 -11.25 7.79 -6.36
CA THR A 8 -12.50 8.56 -6.29
C THR A 8 -13.38 8.18 -5.09
N GLY A 9 -13.05 7.07 -4.42
CA GLY A 9 -13.72 6.51 -3.25
C GLY A 9 -13.35 5.04 -3.05
N LEU A 10 -13.87 4.42 -2.00
CA LEU A 10 -13.48 3.07 -1.58
C LEU A 10 -14.39 1.94 -2.10
N ASN A 11 -15.40 2.26 -2.89
CA ASN A 11 -16.30 1.25 -3.45
C ASN A 11 -15.69 0.62 -4.71
N LEU A 12 -15.12 -0.57 -4.57
CA LEU A 12 -14.44 -1.28 -5.65
C LEU A 12 -15.29 -1.57 -6.91
N ARG A 13 -16.61 -1.39 -6.86
CA ARG A 13 -17.48 -1.60 -8.02
C ARG A 13 -17.63 -0.35 -8.89
N ARG A 14 -17.63 0.83 -8.29
CA ARG A 14 -17.91 2.11 -8.98
C ARG A 14 -16.73 3.08 -8.97
N ASP A 15 -15.88 3.03 -7.95
CA ASP A 15 -14.79 3.98 -7.80
C ASP A 15 -13.56 3.56 -8.61
N THR A 16 -12.68 4.50 -8.91
CA THR A 16 -11.51 4.29 -9.76
C THR A 16 -10.27 4.92 -9.12
N ILE A 17 -9.10 4.41 -9.48
CA ILE A 17 -7.85 5.06 -9.12
C ILE A 17 -7.69 6.37 -9.90
N ILE A 18 -7.12 7.38 -9.27
CA ILE A 18 -6.81 8.69 -9.84
C ILE A 18 -5.33 9.05 -9.74
N SER A 19 -4.60 8.43 -8.83
CA SER A 19 -3.14 8.38 -8.86
C SER A 19 -2.62 7.10 -8.25
N PHE A 20 -1.37 6.80 -8.50
CA PHE A 20 -0.65 5.70 -7.86
C PHE A 20 0.80 6.10 -7.60
N GLY A 21 1.34 5.61 -6.51
CA GLY A 21 2.75 5.68 -6.17
C GLY A 21 3.30 4.29 -5.91
N ALA A 22 4.45 3.97 -6.51
CA ALA A 22 5.09 2.69 -6.34
C ALA A 22 6.60 2.84 -6.17
N VAL A 23 7.17 2.18 -5.16
CA VAL A 23 8.60 2.20 -4.90
C VAL A 23 9.12 0.79 -4.62
N PRO A 24 10.15 0.31 -5.33
CA PRO A 24 10.74 -0.99 -5.08
C PRO A 24 11.52 -1.04 -3.76
N VAL A 25 11.45 -2.19 -3.11
CA VAL A 25 12.28 -2.54 -1.94
C VAL A 25 13.12 -3.75 -2.30
N ARG A 26 14.43 -3.65 -2.15
CA ARG A 26 15.36 -4.72 -2.47
C ARG A 26 16.61 -4.65 -1.57
N GLY A 27 17.02 -5.78 -1.01
CA GLY A 27 18.22 -5.85 -0.18
C GLY A 27 18.17 -4.95 1.08
N GLY A 28 16.97 -4.74 1.64
CA GLY A 28 16.80 -3.86 2.81
C GLY A 28 16.83 -2.36 2.48
N GLN A 29 16.69 -1.97 1.23
CA GLN A 29 16.71 -0.58 0.78
C GLN A 29 15.46 -0.20 -0.01
N VAL A 30 14.99 1.03 0.20
CA VAL A 30 13.95 1.67 -0.62
C VAL A 30 14.64 2.32 -1.83
N LEU A 31 14.25 1.91 -3.04
CA LEU A 31 14.93 2.31 -4.27
C LEU A 31 14.24 3.52 -4.90
N MET A 32 14.44 4.70 -4.33
CA MET A 32 13.80 5.95 -4.79
C MET A 32 14.05 6.29 -6.25
N ARG A 33 15.21 5.92 -6.81
CA ARG A 33 15.52 6.14 -8.24
C ARG A 33 14.67 5.28 -9.19
N GLU A 34 14.08 4.21 -8.69
CA GLU A 34 13.18 3.32 -9.43
C GLU A 34 11.70 3.59 -9.07
N ALA A 35 11.43 4.60 -8.26
CA ALA A 35 10.06 4.96 -7.88
C ALA A 35 9.28 5.52 -9.06
N VAL A 36 7.99 5.23 -9.10
CA VAL A 36 7.06 5.70 -10.13
C VAL A 36 5.86 6.34 -9.46
N TYR A 37 5.53 7.53 -9.89
CA TYR A 37 4.26 8.20 -9.61
C TYR A 37 3.51 8.41 -10.91
N GLY A 38 2.20 8.27 -10.90
CA GLY A 38 1.38 8.55 -12.05
C GLY A 38 -0.03 8.98 -11.68
N GLU A 39 -0.50 9.99 -12.37
CA GLU A 39 -1.91 10.40 -12.33
C GLU A 39 -2.71 9.61 -13.36
N VAL A 40 -4.00 9.43 -13.09
CA VAL A 40 -4.93 8.68 -13.95
C VAL A 40 -6.18 9.50 -14.16
N ALA A 41 -6.59 9.63 -15.41
CA ALA A 41 -7.86 10.28 -15.74
C ALA A 41 -9.01 9.57 -15.00
N PRO A 42 -9.83 10.30 -14.23
CA PRO A 42 -10.86 9.69 -13.42
C PRO A 42 -11.94 9.06 -14.29
N GLY A 43 -12.23 7.78 -14.06
CA GLY A 43 -13.33 7.06 -14.70
C GLY A 43 -14.69 7.25 -14.02
N ALA A 44 -14.72 8.01 -12.91
CA ALA A 44 -15.91 8.35 -12.13
C ALA A 44 -15.75 9.77 -11.55
N PRO A 45 -16.84 10.47 -11.22
CA PRO A 45 -16.76 11.77 -10.55
C PRO A 45 -16.03 11.67 -9.22
N LEU A 46 -15.18 12.66 -8.92
CA LEU A 46 -14.54 12.80 -7.61
C LEU A 46 -15.58 13.29 -6.60
N SER A 47 -15.65 12.62 -5.45
CA SER A 47 -16.50 13.12 -4.37
C SER A 47 -15.80 14.25 -3.59
N PRO A 48 -16.55 15.19 -2.99
CA PRO A 48 -15.95 16.21 -2.12
C PRO A 48 -15.17 15.61 -0.95
N GLU A 49 -15.56 14.42 -0.47
CA GLU A 49 -14.89 13.68 0.58
C GLU A 49 -13.52 13.18 0.12
N SER A 50 -13.44 12.57 -1.06
CA SER A 50 -12.18 12.08 -1.61
C SER A 50 -11.19 13.23 -1.86
N ILE A 51 -11.67 14.35 -2.45
CA ILE A 51 -10.83 15.55 -2.68
C ILE A 51 -10.25 16.10 -1.37
N ARG A 52 -11.01 16.07 -0.26
CA ARG A 52 -10.51 16.51 1.05
C ARG A 52 -9.39 15.62 1.60
N VAL A 53 -9.36 14.37 1.18
CA VAL A 53 -8.33 13.41 1.60
C VAL A 53 -7.07 13.58 0.77
N HIS A 54 -7.14 13.36 -0.53
CA HIS A 54 -5.97 13.34 -1.43
C HIS A 54 -5.64 14.68 -2.09
N HIS A 55 -6.47 15.72 -1.92
CA HIS A 55 -6.32 17.09 -2.45
C HIS A 55 -6.27 17.23 -3.98
N LEU A 56 -6.39 16.15 -4.74
CA LEU A 56 -6.44 16.20 -6.21
C LEU A 56 -7.82 16.67 -6.69
N ARG A 57 -7.84 17.73 -7.46
CA ARG A 57 -9.06 18.30 -8.03
C ARG A 57 -9.24 17.84 -9.47
N PRO A 58 -10.43 17.90 -10.04
CA PRO A 58 -10.67 17.59 -11.46
C PRO A 58 -9.76 18.37 -12.42
N ALA A 59 -9.35 19.60 -12.04
CA ALA A 59 -8.46 20.42 -12.84
C ALA A 59 -7.02 19.88 -12.86
N ASP A 60 -6.58 19.30 -11.77
CA ASP A 60 -5.23 18.74 -11.63
C ASP A 60 -5.09 17.46 -12.47
N LEU A 61 -6.17 16.71 -12.64
CA LEU A 61 -6.23 15.47 -13.43
C LEU A 61 -6.57 15.71 -14.92
N LYS A 62 -6.69 16.98 -15.32
CA LYS A 62 -7.01 17.33 -16.71
C LYS A 62 -5.82 16.98 -17.62
N GLY A 63 -6.06 16.04 -18.53
CA GLY A 63 -5.03 15.56 -19.45
C GLY A 63 -4.20 14.40 -18.91
N ALA A 64 -4.49 13.92 -17.69
CA ALA A 64 -3.90 12.70 -17.18
C ALA A 64 -4.20 11.52 -18.11
N PRO A 65 -3.25 10.57 -18.24
CA PRO A 65 -3.46 9.40 -19.09
C PRO A 65 -4.57 8.49 -18.52
N GLY A 66 -5.22 7.75 -19.40
CA GLY A 66 -6.24 6.78 -18.98
C GLY A 66 -5.66 5.56 -18.26
N LEU A 67 -6.53 4.77 -17.63
CA LEU A 67 -6.19 3.58 -16.83
C LEU A 67 -5.29 2.58 -17.57
N GLY A 68 -5.33 2.53 -18.92
CA GLY A 68 -4.48 1.65 -19.71
C GLY A 68 -2.97 1.93 -19.55
N ALA A 69 -2.59 3.21 -19.50
CA ALA A 69 -1.19 3.61 -19.26
C ALA A 69 -0.75 3.26 -17.83
N ALA A 70 -1.60 3.55 -16.83
CA ALA A 70 -1.36 3.15 -15.44
C ALA A 70 -1.20 1.63 -15.31
N ARG A 71 -2.05 0.85 -15.97
CA ARG A 71 -1.96 -0.61 -15.99
C ARG A 71 -0.60 -1.10 -16.50
N PHE A 72 -0.07 -0.49 -17.56
CA PHE A 72 1.25 -0.85 -18.08
C PHE A 72 2.36 -0.56 -17.07
N ALA A 73 2.38 0.64 -16.47
CA ALA A 73 3.36 1.02 -15.47
C ALA A 73 3.28 0.11 -14.23
N LEU A 74 2.07 -0.14 -13.73
CA LEU A 74 1.84 -1.03 -12.58
C LEU A 74 2.29 -2.48 -12.89
N ALA A 75 2.04 -2.98 -14.11
CA ALA A 75 2.50 -4.31 -14.51
C ALA A 75 4.02 -4.43 -14.43
N ALA A 76 4.76 -3.44 -14.92
CA ALA A 76 6.22 -3.40 -14.87
C ALA A 76 6.74 -3.32 -13.41
N MET A 77 6.07 -2.54 -12.55
CA MET A 77 6.43 -2.41 -11.13
C MET A 77 6.16 -3.68 -10.33
N LEU A 78 5.09 -4.41 -10.66
CA LEU A 78 4.65 -5.61 -9.95
C LEU A 78 5.30 -6.90 -10.48
N ASP A 79 5.96 -6.84 -11.65
CA ASP A 79 6.54 -8.05 -12.25
C ASP A 79 7.54 -8.71 -11.30
N ARG A 80 7.27 -10.00 -10.99
CA ARG A 80 8.09 -10.86 -10.11
C ARG A 80 8.36 -10.28 -8.71
N ARG A 81 7.56 -9.30 -8.24
CA ARG A 81 7.69 -8.69 -6.90
C ARG A 81 6.50 -9.05 -6.02
N TYR A 82 6.72 -9.00 -4.72
CA TYR A 82 5.64 -8.99 -3.73
C TYR A 82 5.16 -7.55 -3.55
N LEU A 83 3.86 -7.40 -3.32
CA LEU A 83 3.24 -6.13 -2.97
C LEU A 83 3.39 -5.86 -1.48
N LEU A 84 3.74 -4.65 -1.12
CA LEU A 84 3.61 -4.08 0.23
C LEU A 84 2.55 -2.99 0.15
N ALA A 85 1.59 -2.97 1.05
CA ALA A 85 0.60 -1.91 1.14
C ALA A 85 0.15 -1.71 2.59
N TRP A 86 -0.28 -0.51 2.92
CA TRP A 86 -0.89 -0.21 4.21
C TRP A 86 -2.40 -0.47 4.14
N VAL A 87 -2.93 -1.35 5.02
CA VAL A 87 -4.34 -1.79 4.94
C VAL A 87 -4.71 -2.30 3.54
N ALA A 88 -3.98 -3.25 3.04
CA ALA A 88 -3.85 -3.69 1.64
C ALA A 88 -5.16 -4.09 0.89
N GLU A 89 -6.32 -4.07 1.55
CA GLU A 89 -7.59 -4.50 0.92
C GLU A 89 -8.00 -3.63 -0.27
N ILE A 90 -7.63 -2.35 -0.26
CA ILE A 90 -7.93 -1.40 -1.34
C ILE A 90 -7.07 -1.72 -2.55
N GLU A 91 -5.75 -1.81 -2.36
CA GLU A 91 -4.78 -2.15 -3.43
C GLU A 91 -5.08 -3.50 -4.03
N ILE A 92 -5.33 -4.52 -3.20
CA ILE A 92 -5.74 -5.87 -3.65
C ILE A 92 -7.00 -5.79 -4.51
N GLY A 93 -7.99 -5.02 -4.08
CA GLY A 93 -9.26 -4.88 -4.78
C GLY A 93 -9.13 -4.19 -6.14
N PHE A 94 -8.43 -3.05 -6.18
CA PHE A 94 -8.22 -2.32 -7.42
C PHE A 94 -7.29 -3.06 -8.39
N LEU A 95 -6.20 -3.66 -7.91
CA LEU A 95 -5.31 -4.46 -8.75
C LEU A 95 -6.02 -5.67 -9.35
N ALA A 96 -6.82 -6.38 -8.55
CA ALA A 96 -7.61 -7.51 -9.05
C ALA A 96 -8.55 -7.09 -10.19
N ARG A 97 -9.16 -5.90 -10.09
CA ARG A 97 -10.02 -5.34 -11.13
C ARG A 97 -9.23 -4.86 -12.35
N ILE A 98 -8.14 -4.12 -12.14
CA ILE A 98 -7.29 -3.58 -13.22
C ILE A 98 -6.69 -4.70 -14.08
N PHE A 99 -6.28 -5.79 -13.45
CA PHE A 99 -5.64 -6.91 -14.15
C PHE A 99 -6.59 -8.07 -14.47
N HIS A 100 -7.88 -7.95 -14.15
CA HIS A 100 -8.90 -9.00 -14.35
C HIS A 100 -8.48 -10.35 -13.75
N MET A 101 -7.98 -10.33 -12.51
CA MET A 101 -7.52 -11.53 -11.80
C MET A 101 -8.26 -11.73 -10.48
N PRO A 102 -8.31 -12.96 -9.94
CA PRO A 102 -8.91 -13.22 -8.64
C PRO A 102 -8.19 -12.44 -7.51
N ARG A 103 -8.96 -11.82 -6.60
CA ARG A 103 -8.39 -11.12 -5.42
C ARG A 103 -7.48 -12.04 -4.59
N LEU A 104 -7.80 -13.33 -4.51
CA LEU A 104 -6.98 -14.31 -3.80
C LEU A 104 -5.56 -14.38 -4.38
N PHE A 105 -5.41 -14.30 -5.69
CA PHE A 105 -4.09 -14.33 -6.34
C PHE A 105 -3.24 -13.11 -5.96
N VAL A 106 -3.83 -11.91 -5.98
CA VAL A 106 -3.14 -10.69 -5.54
C VAL A 106 -2.78 -10.79 -4.06
N ARG A 107 -3.75 -11.18 -3.21
CA ARG A 107 -3.56 -11.35 -1.76
C ARG A 107 -2.42 -12.31 -1.42
N GLN A 108 -2.26 -13.39 -2.15
CA GLN A 108 -1.18 -14.36 -1.92
C GLN A 108 0.22 -13.80 -2.15
N ARG A 109 0.33 -12.68 -2.84
CA ARG A 109 1.57 -11.97 -3.12
C ARG A 109 1.66 -10.62 -2.41
N THR A 110 0.80 -10.38 -1.43
CA THR A 110 0.72 -9.11 -0.70
C THR A 110 1.11 -9.30 0.76
N VAL A 111 1.96 -8.41 1.26
CA VAL A 111 2.20 -8.17 2.68
C VAL A 111 1.40 -6.94 3.07
N ASP A 112 0.42 -7.11 3.91
CA ASP A 112 -0.31 -6.02 4.56
C ASP A 112 0.52 -5.51 5.75
N VAL A 113 1.08 -4.33 5.62
CA VAL A 113 2.02 -3.77 6.61
C VAL A 113 1.31 -3.40 7.91
N ALA A 114 0.03 -3.01 7.85
CA ALA A 114 -0.76 -2.77 9.05
C ALA A 114 -0.99 -4.07 9.85
N ARG A 115 -1.22 -5.19 9.16
CA ARG A 115 -1.31 -6.51 9.81
C ARG A 115 0.03 -6.99 10.34
N LEU A 116 1.12 -6.63 9.67
CA LEU A 116 2.46 -6.93 10.15
C LEU A 116 2.76 -6.18 11.47
N LEU A 117 2.29 -4.93 11.60
CA LEU A 117 2.35 -4.19 12.86
C LEU A 117 1.55 -4.88 13.97
N VAL A 118 0.35 -5.37 13.66
CA VAL A 118 -0.46 -6.14 14.62
C VAL A 118 0.28 -7.41 15.07
N ALA A 119 0.94 -8.12 14.16
CA ALA A 119 1.74 -9.29 14.49
C ALA A 119 2.95 -8.94 15.38
N PHE A 120 3.61 -7.81 15.10
CA PHE A 120 4.69 -7.30 15.94
C PHE A 120 4.22 -6.96 17.36
N ASP A 121 3.09 -6.23 17.49
CA ASP A 121 2.53 -5.90 18.82
C ASP A 121 2.24 -7.15 19.64
N ARG A 122 1.67 -8.19 19.02
CA ARG A 122 1.43 -9.48 19.69
C ARG A 122 2.72 -10.18 20.10
N ALA A 123 3.73 -10.18 19.26
CA ALA A 123 5.02 -10.79 19.57
C ALA A 123 5.73 -10.10 20.76
N GLU A 124 5.50 -8.79 20.91
CA GLU A 124 5.99 -7.99 22.05
C GLU A 124 5.06 -8.07 23.29
N GLY A 125 3.97 -8.85 23.25
CA GLY A 125 2.99 -8.91 24.34
C GLY A 125 2.18 -7.63 24.53
N ARG A 126 2.07 -6.79 23.50
CA ARG A 126 1.34 -5.52 23.52
C ARG A 126 -0.09 -5.70 23.00
N THR A 127 -0.99 -4.81 23.41
CA THR A 127 -2.31 -4.72 22.78
C THR A 127 -2.17 -4.25 21.33
N PRO A 128 -2.69 -5.02 20.37
CA PRO A 128 -2.52 -4.69 18.95
C PRO A 128 -3.17 -3.37 18.54
N SER A 129 -2.44 -2.54 17.83
CA SER A 129 -2.90 -1.25 17.28
C SER A 129 -3.65 -1.48 15.95
N ARG A 130 -4.93 -1.90 16.03
CA ARG A 130 -5.72 -2.37 14.86
C ARG A 130 -6.18 -1.27 13.89
N HIS A 131 -6.23 -0.01 14.33
CA HIS A 131 -6.77 1.12 13.57
C HIS A 131 -5.80 2.31 13.55
N LEU A 132 -4.51 2.03 13.64
CA LEU A 132 -3.52 3.08 13.58
C LEU A 132 -3.42 3.61 12.15
N ALA A 133 -3.43 4.93 11.97
CA ALA A 133 -3.14 5.55 10.68
C ALA A 133 -1.65 5.36 10.31
N LEU A 134 -1.32 5.37 9.02
CA LEU A 134 0.05 5.20 8.54
C LEU A 134 1.02 6.20 9.19
N GLY A 135 0.67 7.49 9.20
CA GLY A 135 1.50 8.53 9.83
C GLY A 135 1.79 8.25 11.30
N ALA A 136 0.76 7.89 12.09
CA ALA A 136 0.95 7.55 13.50
C ALA A 136 1.80 6.27 13.71
N ALA A 137 1.71 5.31 12.78
CA ALA A 137 2.61 4.16 12.79
C ALA A 137 4.05 4.56 12.48
N CYS A 138 4.26 5.43 11.50
CA CYS A 138 5.57 5.97 11.15
C CYS A 138 6.20 6.72 12.34
N GLU A 139 5.45 7.63 12.98
CA GLU A 139 5.90 8.34 14.18
C GLU A 139 6.34 7.38 15.29
N ARG A 140 5.54 6.35 15.56
CA ARG A 140 5.85 5.33 16.59
C ARG A 140 7.19 4.61 16.34
N PHE A 141 7.57 4.44 15.09
CA PHE A 141 8.77 3.72 14.71
C PHE A 141 9.92 4.62 14.24
N GLY A 142 9.76 5.93 14.32
CA GLY A 142 10.77 6.91 13.90
C GLY A 142 11.01 6.92 12.39
N VAL A 143 10.00 6.53 11.61
CA VAL A 143 10.00 6.68 10.15
C VAL A 143 9.65 8.13 9.81
N PRO A 144 10.42 8.81 8.94
CA PRO A 144 10.12 10.17 8.54
C PRO A 144 8.70 10.30 7.96
N LEU A 145 8.04 11.42 8.29
CA LEU A 145 6.75 11.75 7.70
C LEU A 145 6.96 12.57 6.44
N GLU A 146 6.41 12.10 5.36
CA GLU A 146 6.25 12.84 4.11
C GLU A 146 4.84 13.47 4.02
N SER A 147 4.48 14.04 2.89
CA SER A 147 3.13 14.55 2.66
C SER A 147 2.12 13.41 2.71
N THR A 148 1.25 13.40 3.69
CA THR A 148 0.18 12.39 3.78
C THR A 148 -0.84 12.57 2.67
N HIS A 149 -1.44 11.46 2.19
CA HIS A 149 -2.40 11.44 1.11
C HIS A 149 -1.83 11.91 -0.25
N HIS A 150 -0.57 11.60 -0.47
CA HIS A 150 0.06 11.60 -1.78
C HIS A 150 0.58 10.19 -2.05
N ALA A 151 0.06 9.52 -3.06
CA ALA A 151 0.26 8.08 -3.27
C ALA A 151 1.72 7.63 -3.27
N LEU A 152 2.66 8.43 -3.79
CA LEU A 152 4.09 8.05 -3.74
C LEU A 152 4.66 8.19 -2.33
N ASP A 153 4.32 9.24 -1.62
CA ASP A 153 4.82 9.49 -0.27
C ASP A 153 4.29 8.43 0.70
N ASP A 154 3.01 8.05 0.58
CA ASP A 154 2.42 6.97 1.38
C ASP A 154 3.02 5.59 1.03
N ALA A 155 3.35 5.34 -0.25
CA ALA A 155 4.09 4.15 -0.64
C ALA A 155 5.52 4.12 -0.06
N VAL A 156 6.23 5.25 -0.03
CA VAL A 156 7.57 5.36 0.58
C VAL A 156 7.50 5.12 2.08
N MET A 157 6.61 5.80 2.80
CA MET A 157 6.39 5.59 4.24
C MET A 157 6.05 4.13 4.55
N THR A 158 5.20 3.50 3.74
CA THR A 158 4.85 2.07 3.86
C THR A 158 6.08 1.17 3.66
N ALA A 159 6.94 1.48 2.69
CA ALA A 159 8.17 0.74 2.43
C ALA A 159 9.16 0.82 3.60
N GLU A 160 9.39 2.02 4.13
CA GLU A 160 10.29 2.26 5.25
C GLU A 160 9.79 1.60 6.53
N LEU A 161 8.50 1.78 6.84
CA LEU A 161 7.86 1.12 7.98
C LEU A 161 7.94 -0.41 7.88
N PHE A 162 7.73 -0.97 6.67
CA PHE A 162 7.92 -2.40 6.43
C PHE A 162 9.33 -2.84 6.77
N LEU A 163 10.37 -2.12 6.36
CA LEU A 163 11.77 -2.48 6.65
C LEU A 163 12.06 -2.47 8.15
N VAL A 164 11.56 -1.47 8.87
CA VAL A 164 11.71 -1.39 10.33
C VAL A 164 11.01 -2.56 11.01
N LEU A 165 9.74 -2.83 10.66
CA LEU A 165 8.98 -3.95 11.23
C LEU A 165 9.60 -5.30 10.88
N ALA A 166 10.08 -5.48 9.65
CA ALA A 166 10.73 -6.70 9.21
C ALA A 166 12.01 -6.99 10.01
N THR A 167 12.83 -5.97 10.27
CA THR A 167 14.03 -6.08 11.09
C THR A 167 13.66 -6.48 12.52
N LYS A 168 12.73 -5.75 13.15
CA LYS A 168 12.29 -6.03 14.53
C LYS A 168 11.68 -7.43 14.69
N LEU A 169 10.87 -7.87 13.74
CA LEU A 169 10.32 -9.23 13.74
C LEU A 169 11.38 -10.30 13.52
N SER A 170 12.40 -10.01 12.70
CA SER A 170 13.55 -10.90 12.53
C SER A 170 14.29 -11.10 13.86
N ASP A 171 14.51 -10.04 14.64
CA ASP A 171 15.14 -10.08 15.95
C ASP A 171 14.32 -10.92 16.96
N LEU A 172 13.00 -10.97 16.80
CA LEU A 172 12.09 -11.81 17.57
C LEU A 172 11.96 -13.26 17.04
N GLY A 173 12.80 -13.65 16.06
CA GLY A 173 12.84 -15.01 15.52
C GLY A 173 11.78 -15.30 14.44
N TYR A 174 11.11 -14.29 13.90
CA TYR A 174 10.23 -14.45 12.74
C TYR A 174 11.06 -14.48 11.45
N PRO A 175 11.31 -15.66 10.83
CA PRO A 175 12.23 -15.72 9.72
C PRO A 175 11.54 -15.40 8.40
N ARG A 176 12.10 -14.48 7.65
CA ARG A 176 11.90 -14.25 6.21
C ARG A 176 10.50 -13.80 5.78
N LEU A 177 10.42 -13.24 4.57
CA LEU A 177 9.20 -12.79 3.89
C LEU A 177 8.06 -13.84 3.90
N ALA A 178 8.39 -15.14 3.78
CA ALA A 178 7.39 -16.21 3.86
C ALA A 178 6.67 -16.31 5.21
N GLY A 179 7.36 -16.02 6.31
CA GLY A 179 6.75 -15.91 7.64
C GLY A 179 5.85 -14.68 7.74
N MET A 180 6.32 -13.53 7.29
CA MET A 180 5.56 -12.29 7.27
C MET A 180 4.29 -12.40 6.41
N LEU A 181 4.38 -13.03 5.23
CA LEU A 181 3.22 -13.33 4.39
C LEU A 181 2.19 -14.22 5.09
N ARG A 182 2.63 -15.18 5.91
CA ARG A 182 1.71 -16.03 6.68
C ARG A 182 1.01 -15.24 7.78
N GLU A 183 1.73 -14.42 8.52
CA GLU A 183 1.15 -13.59 9.58
C GLU A 183 0.11 -12.60 9.04
N THR A 184 0.38 -11.94 7.91
CA THR A 184 -0.58 -11.01 7.31
C THR A 184 -1.82 -11.68 6.70
N ARG A 185 -1.80 -13.01 6.52
CA ARG A 185 -2.94 -13.80 6.03
C ARG A 185 -3.81 -14.37 7.15
N ARG A 186 -3.30 -14.48 8.38
CA ARG A 186 -4.09 -14.94 9.52
C ARG A 186 -5.23 -13.97 9.77
N ASN A 187 -6.41 -14.53 10.06
CA ASN A 187 -7.54 -13.71 10.47
C ASN A 187 -7.18 -13.02 11.81
N PRO A 188 -7.25 -11.69 11.90
CA PRO A 188 -6.95 -10.99 13.16
C PRO A 188 -7.90 -11.36 14.31
N PHE A 189 -8.98 -12.10 14.03
CA PHE A 189 -9.95 -12.59 15.00
C PHE A 189 -9.73 -14.06 15.42
N ASP A 190 -8.80 -14.79 14.79
CA ASP A 190 -8.41 -16.15 15.17
C ASP A 190 -7.33 -16.06 16.27
N ALA A 191 -7.72 -15.81 17.49
CA ALA A 191 -6.89 -15.92 18.68
C ALA A 191 -7.71 -16.43 19.85
#